data_953154cbdff97b2a8b2c8fb790156e49
#
_entry.id   953154cbdff97b2a8b2c8fb790156e49
#
_cell.length_a   1.000
_cell.length_b   1.000
_cell.length_c   1.000
_cell.angle_alpha   90.00
_cell.angle_beta   90.00
_cell.angle_gamma   90.00
#
_symmetry.space_group_name_H-M   'P 1'
#
loop_
_entity.id
_entity.type
_entity.pdbx_description
1 polymer ?
#
loop_
_entity_poly.entity_id
_entity_poly.type
_entity_poly.pdbx_seq_one_letter_code
_entity_poly.pdbx_strand_id
1 'polypeptide(L)'
;MTLPLHFPLLSLLVALPLVGAPLCLLARDERLARTIALLTAALALLTALVALGAFDAALSDFQLLHRLPWIPGLGVDWFVGVDGLSILFLPATTLLFLAALVVSGRALSPAPGVYYACVLLLEGATLGIFCALDTLLFFFFWELTLLPLYCLVGMWGLAGSGPRAATRYFLLMLGGGVPLLLAFLVLASHAGMSFDLPSLLAAPPGRDIQILVFLLFLVGFGVKVPLVPLHTWLPSLALGGPAMVTALVVGMKLGVYGLLRFAIPLAPVAAQDMHWLLAGLGTLGILYGAVATTAQSNLRGVVAYGSISHVGLALLGLASFSAAGLQATVLLLLGFTLATGGCFLLLAGLQRRIGTTDLTALSGIRQRMPRLAGFFLLFGLAGMGMPGTIGFPAEFLIVVTTLQEHSGAALAALFGMIVGAGAFLGPYRSAFFGPLRPGAVAESDDLTPREFAVALVFAVLLIGAGLFPGVLLDVLRVSAEAWANRLSLTTG
;
A
#
# COMPACT_ATOMS: atom_id res chain seq x y z
N MET A 1 11.64 24.72 -16.13
CA MET A 1 12.37 23.93 -17.15
C MET A 1 11.33 23.00 -17.78
N THR A 2 10.76 23.41 -18.93
CA THR A 2 9.73 22.62 -19.62
C THR A 2 10.42 21.44 -20.30
N LEU A 3 10.22 20.24 -19.75
CA LEU A 3 10.62 19.00 -20.44
C LEU A 3 9.89 18.94 -21.80
N PRO A 4 10.54 18.47 -22.88
CA PRO A 4 9.88 18.33 -24.16
C PRO A 4 8.66 17.43 -24.01
N LEU A 5 7.54 17.79 -24.60
CA LEU A 5 6.20 17.17 -24.50
C LEU A 5 6.12 15.63 -24.78
N HIS A 6 7.22 14.99 -25.15
CA HIS A 6 7.27 13.58 -25.55
C HIS A 6 8.29 12.73 -24.77
N PHE A 7 8.85 13.23 -23.65
CA PHE A 7 9.76 12.39 -22.88
C PHE A 7 8.99 11.34 -22.08
N PRO A 8 9.28 10.02 -22.25
CA PRO A 8 8.50 8.93 -21.64
C PRO A 8 8.83 8.76 -20.15
N LEU A 9 8.55 9.80 -19.35
CA LEU A 9 8.98 9.91 -17.95
C LEU A 9 8.46 8.76 -17.08
N LEU A 10 7.17 8.39 -17.24
CA LEU A 10 6.58 7.28 -16.46
C LEU A 10 7.12 5.92 -16.90
N SER A 11 7.36 5.73 -18.21
CA SER A 11 8.00 4.48 -18.67
C SER A 11 9.43 4.36 -18.18
N LEU A 12 10.18 5.47 -18.11
CA LEU A 12 11.50 5.50 -17.49
C LEU A 12 11.41 5.14 -15.99
N LEU A 13 10.45 5.74 -15.27
CA LEU A 13 10.24 5.47 -13.85
C LEU A 13 10.01 3.98 -13.57
N VAL A 14 9.15 3.33 -14.35
CA VAL A 14 8.86 1.88 -14.23
C VAL A 14 10.05 1.04 -14.68
N ALA A 15 10.72 1.42 -15.77
CA ALA A 15 11.84 0.66 -16.33
C ALA A 15 13.08 0.67 -15.43
N LEU A 16 13.36 1.76 -14.71
CA LEU A 16 14.53 1.88 -13.84
C LEU A 16 14.69 0.69 -12.88
N PRO A 17 13.72 0.37 -11.99
CA PRO A 17 13.85 -0.76 -11.09
C PRO A 17 13.76 -2.12 -11.82
N LEU A 18 12.99 -2.22 -12.91
CA LEU A 18 12.92 -3.45 -13.71
C LEU A 18 14.25 -3.79 -14.39
N VAL A 19 15.03 -2.79 -14.83
CA VAL A 19 16.38 -2.95 -15.38
C VAL A 19 17.41 -3.13 -14.26
N GLY A 20 17.25 -2.43 -13.14
CA GLY A 20 18.12 -2.56 -11.97
C GLY A 20 18.11 -3.96 -11.37
N ALA A 21 16.97 -4.66 -11.42
CA ALA A 21 16.83 -6.01 -10.88
C ALA A 21 17.81 -7.03 -11.51
N PRO A 22 17.86 -7.24 -12.85
CA PRO A 22 18.84 -8.13 -13.45
C PRO A 22 20.30 -7.67 -13.21
N LEU A 23 20.57 -6.37 -13.13
CA LEU A 23 21.90 -5.88 -12.81
C LEU A 23 22.35 -6.30 -11.40
N CYS A 24 21.43 -6.37 -10.42
CA CYS A 24 21.72 -6.92 -9.10
C CYS A 24 22.06 -8.41 -9.15
N LEU A 25 21.44 -9.21 -10.04
CA LEU A 25 21.76 -10.63 -10.23
C LEU A 25 23.16 -10.84 -10.81
N LEU A 26 23.62 -9.93 -11.66
CA LEU A 26 24.94 -9.95 -12.28
C LEU A 26 26.04 -9.40 -11.37
N ALA A 27 25.69 -8.83 -10.22
CA ALA A 27 26.66 -8.26 -9.29
C ALA A 27 27.53 -9.35 -8.65
N ARG A 28 28.85 -9.12 -8.62
CA ARG A 28 29.83 -10.09 -8.13
C ARG A 28 29.81 -10.28 -6.62
N ASP A 29 29.40 -9.26 -5.89
CA ASP A 29 29.34 -9.26 -4.43
C ASP A 29 28.13 -8.48 -3.88
N GLU A 30 27.87 -8.63 -2.58
CA GLU A 30 26.76 -7.96 -1.88
C GLU A 30 26.88 -6.43 -1.93
N ARG A 31 28.10 -5.89 -1.90
CA ARG A 31 28.30 -4.44 -1.87
C ARG A 31 27.90 -3.82 -3.19
N LEU A 32 28.28 -4.46 -4.30
CA LEU A 32 27.92 -4.01 -5.65
C LEU A 32 26.41 -4.13 -5.87
N ALA A 33 25.80 -5.29 -5.53
CA ALA A 33 24.34 -5.47 -5.64
C ALA A 33 23.57 -4.42 -4.84
N ARG A 34 23.98 -4.16 -3.61
CA ARG A 34 23.38 -3.13 -2.75
C ARG A 34 23.55 -1.73 -3.33
N THR A 35 24.72 -1.40 -3.85
CA THR A 35 24.98 -0.08 -4.46
C THR A 35 24.09 0.13 -5.68
N ILE A 36 23.98 -0.87 -6.57
CA ILE A 36 23.07 -0.85 -7.72
C ILE A 36 21.64 -0.61 -7.23
N ALA A 37 21.15 -1.38 -6.27
CA ALA A 37 19.80 -1.26 -5.75
C ALA A 37 19.51 0.15 -5.16
N LEU A 38 20.43 0.68 -4.35
CA LEU A 38 20.28 2.01 -3.76
C LEU A 38 20.29 3.13 -4.81
N LEU A 39 21.19 3.04 -5.79
CA LEU A 39 21.24 4.03 -6.87
C LEU A 39 19.99 3.98 -7.75
N THR A 40 19.53 2.78 -8.09
CA THR A 40 18.30 2.59 -8.88
C THR A 40 17.08 3.14 -8.15
N ALA A 41 16.89 2.80 -6.87
CA ALA A 41 15.76 3.30 -6.09
C ALA A 41 15.85 4.82 -5.85
N ALA A 42 17.06 5.38 -5.67
CA ALA A 42 17.25 6.83 -5.56
C ALA A 42 16.92 7.56 -6.87
N LEU A 43 17.33 7.00 -8.02
CA LEU A 43 16.97 7.52 -9.34
C LEU A 43 15.47 7.40 -9.60
N ALA A 44 14.84 6.30 -9.20
CA ALA A 44 13.39 6.14 -9.26
C ALA A 44 12.66 7.20 -8.43
N LEU A 45 13.11 7.47 -7.19
CA LEU A 45 12.55 8.53 -6.36
C LEU A 45 12.71 9.90 -7.02
N LEU A 46 13.89 10.21 -7.55
CA LEU A 46 14.12 11.48 -8.26
C LEU A 46 13.18 11.61 -9.47
N THR A 47 13.04 10.55 -10.26
CA THR A 47 12.15 10.53 -11.43
C THR A 47 10.68 10.69 -11.01
N ALA A 48 10.25 10.07 -9.90
CA ALA A 48 8.90 10.23 -9.35
C ALA A 48 8.64 11.67 -8.87
N LEU A 49 9.63 12.31 -8.25
CA LEU A 49 9.53 13.73 -7.84
C LEU A 49 9.49 14.67 -9.04
N VAL A 50 10.25 14.37 -10.11
CA VAL A 50 10.17 15.12 -11.37
C VAL A 50 8.80 14.96 -12.02
N ALA A 51 8.23 13.74 -12.01
CA ALA A 51 6.88 13.49 -12.52
C ALA A 51 5.83 14.26 -11.72
N LEU A 52 5.94 14.29 -10.38
CA LEU A 52 5.06 15.11 -9.53
C LEU A 52 5.19 16.60 -9.84
N GLY A 53 6.41 17.11 -10.06
CA GLY A 53 6.64 18.51 -10.42
C GLY A 53 6.19 18.90 -11.83
N ALA A 54 6.02 17.92 -12.73
CA ALA A 54 5.51 18.12 -14.09
C ALA A 54 3.98 17.94 -14.19
N PHE A 55 3.34 17.46 -13.11
CA PHE A 55 1.91 17.22 -13.05
C PHE A 55 1.13 18.52 -12.83
N ASP A 56 0.06 18.74 -13.61
CA ASP A 56 -0.86 19.87 -13.45
C ASP A 56 -2.12 19.43 -12.68
N ALA A 57 -2.25 19.88 -11.44
CA ALA A 57 -3.38 19.56 -10.57
C ALA A 57 -4.71 20.21 -11.00
N ALA A 58 -4.69 21.16 -11.95
CA ALA A 58 -5.91 21.80 -12.46
C ALA A 58 -6.64 20.96 -13.53
N LEU A 59 -6.00 19.92 -14.05
CA LEU A 59 -6.55 19.05 -15.09
C LEU A 59 -7.08 17.74 -14.51
N SER A 60 -8.26 17.31 -14.97
CA SER A 60 -8.87 16.02 -14.59
C SER A 60 -8.39 14.84 -15.42
N ASP A 61 -7.84 15.11 -16.60
CA ASP A 61 -7.43 14.09 -17.56
C ASP A 61 -6.15 13.39 -17.14
N PHE A 62 -5.93 12.19 -17.72
CA PHE A 62 -4.65 11.49 -17.56
C PHE A 62 -3.51 12.29 -18.21
N GLN A 63 -2.41 12.41 -17.51
CA GLN A 63 -1.25 13.19 -17.88
C GLN A 63 0.01 12.32 -17.99
N LEU A 64 1.09 12.88 -18.55
CA LEU A 64 2.38 12.20 -18.76
C LEU A 64 2.21 10.91 -19.57
N LEU A 65 1.29 10.91 -20.51
CA LEU A 65 0.91 9.75 -21.31
C LEU A 65 2.08 9.24 -22.15
N HIS A 66 2.27 7.92 -22.14
CA HIS A 66 3.17 7.24 -23.09
C HIS A 66 2.51 5.93 -23.54
N ARG A 67 2.36 5.75 -24.86
CA ARG A 67 1.70 4.59 -25.45
C ARG A 67 2.59 3.98 -26.54
N LEU A 68 2.82 2.67 -26.45
CA LEU A 68 3.54 1.85 -27.41
C LEU A 68 2.79 0.52 -27.60
N PRO A 69 2.69 -0.02 -28.81
CA PRO A 69 2.14 -1.35 -29.02
C PRO A 69 3.02 -2.39 -28.34
N TRP A 70 2.42 -3.22 -27.45
CA TRP A 70 3.14 -4.27 -26.72
C TRP A 70 2.82 -5.66 -27.28
N ILE A 71 1.53 -6.03 -27.33
CA ILE A 71 1.07 -7.30 -27.91
C ILE A 71 -0.02 -7.00 -28.96
N PRO A 72 0.36 -6.62 -30.20
CA PRO A 72 -0.60 -6.16 -31.19
C PRO A 72 -1.69 -7.19 -31.54
N GLY A 73 -1.36 -8.49 -31.49
CA GLY A 73 -2.32 -9.58 -31.75
C GLY A 73 -3.45 -9.70 -30.72
N LEU A 74 -3.29 -9.10 -29.53
CA LEU A 74 -4.31 -9.05 -28.48
C LEU A 74 -4.86 -7.63 -28.27
N GLY A 75 -4.39 -6.63 -29.00
CA GLY A 75 -4.77 -5.24 -28.79
C GLY A 75 -4.29 -4.65 -27.46
N VAL A 76 -3.17 -5.16 -26.92
CA VAL A 76 -2.60 -4.73 -25.65
C VAL A 76 -1.45 -3.78 -25.89
N ASP A 77 -1.51 -2.62 -25.23
CA ASP A 77 -0.49 -1.59 -25.36
C ASP A 77 0.28 -1.40 -24.04
N TRP A 78 1.55 -1.06 -24.14
CA TRP A 78 2.25 -0.37 -23.07
C TRP A 78 1.69 1.04 -23.00
N PHE A 79 0.60 1.19 -22.24
CA PHE A 79 -0.07 2.45 -22.10
C PHE A 79 -0.03 2.86 -20.63
N VAL A 80 0.72 3.92 -20.33
CA VAL A 80 0.94 4.45 -19.00
C VAL A 80 0.59 5.94 -18.93
N GLY A 81 0.06 6.34 -17.80
CA GLY A 81 -0.31 7.71 -17.49
C GLY A 81 -0.70 7.85 -16.02
N VAL A 82 -0.87 9.06 -15.55
CA VAL A 82 -1.28 9.38 -14.17
C VAL A 82 -2.31 10.47 -14.14
N ASP A 83 -3.09 10.49 -13.09
CA ASP A 83 -4.00 11.58 -12.69
C ASP A 83 -3.78 11.95 -11.22
N GLY A 84 -4.56 12.88 -10.68
CA GLY A 84 -4.44 13.28 -9.28
C GLY A 84 -4.58 12.13 -8.29
N LEU A 85 -5.34 11.07 -8.62
CA LEU A 85 -5.55 9.92 -7.73
C LEU A 85 -4.35 8.95 -7.69
N SER A 86 -3.45 8.98 -8.68
CA SER A 86 -2.32 8.06 -8.77
C SER A 86 -0.96 8.72 -8.58
N ILE A 87 -0.78 9.99 -8.95
CA ILE A 87 0.53 10.65 -8.99
C ILE A 87 1.24 10.65 -7.62
N LEU A 88 0.51 10.85 -6.51
CA LEU A 88 1.10 10.90 -5.17
C LEU A 88 1.64 9.54 -4.68
N PHE A 89 1.13 8.42 -5.22
CA PHE A 89 1.64 7.10 -4.88
C PHE A 89 3.02 6.83 -5.46
N LEU A 90 3.45 7.52 -6.52
CA LEU A 90 4.76 7.30 -7.14
C LEU A 90 5.91 7.68 -6.19
N PRO A 91 5.99 8.93 -5.68
CA PRO A 91 7.03 9.29 -4.71
C PRO A 91 6.87 8.55 -3.37
N ALA A 92 5.64 8.24 -2.92
CA ALA A 92 5.43 7.48 -1.70
C ALA A 92 5.97 6.04 -1.82
N THR A 93 5.76 5.39 -2.97
CA THR A 93 6.28 4.06 -3.28
C THR A 93 7.80 4.06 -3.30
N THR A 94 8.41 4.89 -4.14
CA THR A 94 9.86 4.93 -4.31
C THR A 94 10.58 5.31 -3.01
N LEU A 95 9.99 6.21 -2.21
CA LEU A 95 10.51 6.54 -0.89
C LEU A 95 10.50 5.35 0.07
N LEU A 96 9.38 4.59 0.11
CA LEU A 96 9.28 3.41 0.99
C LEU A 96 10.29 2.34 0.57
N PHE A 97 10.45 2.08 -0.74
CA PHE A 97 11.41 1.10 -1.23
C PHE A 97 12.86 1.53 -0.96
N LEU A 98 13.20 2.79 -1.22
CA LEU A 98 14.51 3.34 -0.87
C LEU A 98 14.79 3.24 0.64
N ALA A 99 13.82 3.61 1.47
CA ALA A 99 13.92 3.50 2.93
C ALA A 99 14.18 2.05 3.37
N ALA A 100 13.46 1.08 2.81
CA ALA A 100 13.66 -0.33 3.07
C ALA A 100 15.08 -0.79 2.68
N LEU A 101 15.59 -0.38 1.52
CA LEU A 101 16.95 -0.68 1.07
C LEU A 101 18.03 -0.01 1.96
N VAL A 102 17.81 1.21 2.41
CA VAL A 102 18.73 1.93 3.32
C VAL A 102 18.82 1.22 4.67
N VAL A 103 17.66 0.81 5.23
CA VAL A 103 17.56 0.12 6.52
C VAL A 103 18.00 -1.34 6.42
N SER A 104 17.96 -1.98 5.23
CA SER A 104 18.42 -3.35 5.07
C SER A 104 19.89 -3.48 5.50
N GLY A 105 20.15 -4.42 6.42
CA GLY A 105 21.50 -4.70 6.91
C GLY A 105 22.41 -5.28 5.82
N ARG A 106 23.70 -5.41 6.14
CA ARG A 106 24.65 -6.25 5.40
C ARG A 106 24.44 -7.71 5.83
N ALA A 107 24.97 -8.64 5.06
CA ALA A 107 24.91 -10.08 5.32
C ALA A 107 23.51 -10.69 5.08
N LEU A 108 22.95 -10.42 3.90
CA LEU A 108 21.74 -11.10 3.40
C LEU A 108 22.13 -12.46 2.77
N SER A 109 22.62 -13.40 3.61
CA SER A 109 22.81 -14.79 3.19
C SER A 109 21.43 -15.47 3.04
N PRO A 110 21.16 -16.34 2.01
CA PRO A 110 22.17 -16.94 1.17
C PRO A 110 22.44 -16.28 -0.19
N ALA A 111 21.67 -15.33 -0.69
CA ALA A 111 21.83 -14.81 -2.05
C ALA A 111 21.50 -13.32 -2.14
N PRO A 112 22.44 -12.42 -1.76
CA PRO A 112 22.16 -10.99 -1.66
C PRO A 112 21.74 -10.35 -3.00
N GLY A 113 22.32 -10.77 -4.12
CA GLY A 113 21.93 -10.30 -5.46
C GLY A 113 20.48 -10.59 -5.77
N VAL A 114 19.98 -11.78 -5.43
CA VAL A 114 18.58 -12.18 -5.60
C VAL A 114 17.65 -11.36 -4.70
N TYR A 115 18.07 -11.10 -3.45
CA TYR A 115 17.30 -10.27 -2.54
C TYR A 115 17.05 -8.86 -3.12
N TYR A 116 18.12 -8.16 -3.53
CA TYR A 116 18.02 -6.82 -4.08
C TYR A 116 17.27 -6.81 -5.41
N ALA A 117 17.49 -7.81 -6.26
CA ALA A 117 16.74 -7.98 -7.51
C ALA A 117 15.23 -8.12 -7.27
N CYS A 118 14.82 -8.96 -6.29
CA CYS A 118 13.41 -9.12 -5.94
C CYS A 118 12.80 -7.83 -5.37
N VAL A 119 13.54 -7.06 -4.56
CA VAL A 119 13.06 -5.77 -4.05
C VAL A 119 12.83 -4.78 -5.20
N LEU A 120 13.79 -4.65 -6.14
CA LEU A 120 13.64 -3.75 -7.29
C LEU A 120 12.54 -4.23 -8.24
N LEU A 121 12.43 -5.54 -8.50
CA LEU A 121 11.35 -6.08 -9.33
C LEU A 121 9.97 -5.76 -8.72
N LEU A 122 9.84 -5.88 -7.40
CA LEU A 122 8.62 -5.52 -6.69
C LEU A 122 8.34 -4.01 -6.79
N GLU A 123 9.37 -3.16 -6.70
CA GLU A 123 9.24 -1.71 -6.88
C GLU A 123 8.72 -1.38 -8.27
N GLY A 124 9.34 -1.91 -9.32
CA GLY A 124 8.94 -1.67 -10.71
C GLY A 124 7.52 -2.17 -11.01
N ALA A 125 7.16 -3.37 -10.52
CA ALA A 125 5.81 -3.89 -10.65
C ALA A 125 4.78 -3.00 -9.93
N THR A 126 5.10 -2.49 -8.72
CA THR A 126 4.23 -1.59 -7.96
C THR A 126 4.03 -0.25 -8.67
N LEU A 127 5.09 0.34 -9.22
CA LEU A 127 5.01 1.56 -10.01
C LEU A 127 4.20 1.35 -11.29
N GLY A 128 4.38 0.19 -11.95
CA GLY A 128 3.58 -0.19 -13.11
C GLY A 128 2.09 -0.29 -12.80
N ILE A 129 1.71 -0.81 -11.62
CA ILE A 129 0.31 -0.85 -11.15
C ILE A 129 -0.29 0.55 -11.06
N PHE A 130 0.45 1.53 -10.54
CA PHE A 130 -0.04 2.90 -10.39
C PHE A 130 -0.08 3.70 -11.69
N CYS A 131 0.72 3.32 -12.69
CA CYS A 131 0.82 4.02 -13.98
C CYS A 131 0.00 3.38 -15.09
N ALA A 132 -0.38 2.10 -15.02
CA ALA A 132 -1.03 1.38 -16.12
C ALA A 132 -2.42 1.93 -16.45
N LEU A 133 -2.62 2.29 -17.72
CA LEU A 133 -3.89 2.70 -18.33
C LEU A 133 -4.43 1.66 -19.31
N ASP A 134 -3.73 0.53 -19.49
CA ASP A 134 -4.24 -0.68 -20.14
C ASP A 134 -4.52 -1.72 -19.05
N THR A 135 -5.69 -2.31 -19.04
CA THR A 135 -6.16 -3.20 -17.96
C THR A 135 -5.41 -4.53 -17.93
N LEU A 136 -4.93 -5.03 -19.10
CA LEU A 136 -4.12 -6.23 -19.14
C LEU A 136 -2.66 -5.95 -18.74
N LEU A 137 -2.13 -4.77 -19.08
CA LEU A 137 -0.84 -4.30 -18.57
C LEU A 137 -0.88 -4.13 -17.05
N PHE A 138 -1.98 -3.57 -16.50
CA PHE A 138 -2.20 -3.51 -15.05
C PHE A 138 -2.19 -4.91 -14.44
N PHE A 139 -2.94 -5.85 -15.01
CA PHE A 139 -2.99 -7.24 -14.54
C PHE A 139 -1.61 -7.91 -14.59
N PHE A 140 -0.84 -7.69 -15.64
CA PHE A 140 0.54 -8.17 -15.73
C PHE A 140 1.39 -7.68 -14.57
N PHE A 141 1.40 -6.39 -14.26
CA PHE A 141 2.14 -5.85 -13.12
C PHE A 141 1.59 -6.33 -11.79
N TRP A 142 0.29 -6.52 -11.68
CA TRP A 142 -0.36 -7.06 -10.48
C TRP A 142 0.14 -8.47 -10.15
N GLU A 143 0.18 -9.35 -11.13
CA GLU A 143 0.70 -10.72 -10.97
C GLU A 143 2.23 -10.75 -10.84
N LEU A 144 2.95 -9.84 -11.51
CA LEU A 144 4.39 -9.75 -11.39
C LEU A 144 4.87 -9.50 -9.95
N THR A 145 4.04 -8.91 -9.08
CA THR A 145 4.36 -8.75 -7.66
C THR A 145 4.47 -10.09 -6.91
N LEU A 146 3.86 -11.17 -7.40
CA LEU A 146 3.78 -12.45 -6.68
C LEU A 146 5.13 -13.14 -6.58
N LEU A 147 5.87 -13.20 -7.69
CA LEU A 147 7.14 -13.91 -7.76
C LEU A 147 8.20 -13.34 -6.81
N PRO A 148 8.50 -12.04 -6.83
CA PRO A 148 9.50 -11.48 -5.92
C PRO A 148 9.08 -11.60 -4.45
N LEU A 149 7.79 -11.47 -4.14
CA LEU A 149 7.31 -11.62 -2.77
C LEU A 149 7.40 -13.08 -2.29
N TYR A 150 7.05 -14.04 -3.13
CA TYR A 150 7.23 -15.47 -2.81
C TYR A 150 8.69 -15.77 -2.47
N CYS A 151 9.62 -15.31 -3.29
CA CYS A 151 11.06 -15.48 -3.06
C CYS A 151 11.53 -14.79 -1.78
N LEU A 152 11.17 -13.49 -1.60
CA LEU A 152 11.59 -12.71 -0.44
C LEU A 152 11.09 -13.31 0.89
N VAL A 153 9.86 -13.79 0.93
CA VAL A 153 9.28 -14.38 2.15
C VAL A 153 9.77 -15.82 2.35
N GLY A 154 9.88 -16.59 1.27
CA GLY A 154 10.31 -18.00 1.34
C GLY A 154 11.77 -18.17 1.73
N MET A 155 12.66 -17.33 1.19
CA MET A 155 14.12 -17.46 1.38
C MET A 155 14.64 -16.69 2.61
N TRP A 156 14.07 -15.53 2.92
CA TRP A 156 14.54 -14.66 4.02
C TRP A 156 13.54 -14.53 5.18
N GLY A 157 12.44 -15.27 5.13
CA GLY A 157 11.48 -15.35 6.23
C GLY A 157 12.05 -16.12 7.44
N LEU A 158 11.29 -16.10 8.54
CA LEU A 158 11.68 -16.82 9.74
C LEU A 158 11.68 -18.33 9.50
N ALA A 159 12.69 -19.01 10.08
CA ALA A 159 12.86 -20.45 9.95
C ALA A 159 11.56 -21.20 10.33
N GLY A 160 11.13 -22.13 9.46
CA GLY A 160 9.93 -22.94 9.65
C GLY A 160 8.60 -22.25 9.35
N SER A 161 8.46 -20.92 9.49
CA SER A 161 7.22 -20.19 9.19
C SER A 161 7.26 -19.43 7.87
N GLY A 162 8.42 -18.95 7.43
CA GLY A 162 8.58 -18.18 6.19
C GLY A 162 8.06 -18.89 4.94
N PRO A 163 8.52 -20.14 4.63
CA PRO A 163 8.05 -20.87 3.45
C PRO A 163 6.54 -21.13 3.45
N ARG A 164 5.94 -21.40 4.64
CA ARG A 164 4.49 -21.57 4.78
C ARG A 164 3.74 -20.26 4.52
N ALA A 165 4.25 -19.15 5.04
CA ALA A 165 3.68 -17.82 4.82
C ALA A 165 3.77 -17.43 3.34
N ALA A 166 4.91 -17.70 2.67
CA ALA A 166 5.10 -17.48 1.25
C ALA A 166 4.09 -18.25 0.40
N THR A 167 3.95 -19.56 0.65
CA THR A 167 3.00 -20.41 -0.08
C THR A 167 1.57 -19.98 0.13
N ARG A 168 1.18 -19.66 1.38
CA ARG A 168 -0.18 -19.17 1.69
C ARG A 168 -0.47 -17.85 0.99
N TYR A 169 0.48 -16.91 1.03
CA TYR A 169 0.38 -15.65 0.30
C TYR A 169 0.19 -15.90 -1.19
N PHE A 170 1.08 -16.68 -1.81
CA PHE A 170 1.07 -16.95 -3.25
C PHE A 170 -0.25 -17.56 -3.71
N LEU A 171 -0.73 -18.63 -3.03
CA LEU A 171 -1.96 -19.31 -3.41
C LEU A 171 -3.19 -18.42 -3.29
N LEU A 172 -3.29 -17.63 -2.23
CA LEU A 172 -4.43 -16.70 -2.05
C LEU A 172 -4.41 -15.58 -3.10
N MET A 173 -3.23 -15.00 -3.40
CA MET A 173 -3.10 -13.95 -4.40
C MET A 173 -3.39 -14.47 -5.81
N LEU A 174 -2.84 -15.63 -6.18
CA LEU A 174 -3.12 -16.26 -7.47
C LEU A 174 -4.61 -16.61 -7.62
N GLY A 175 -5.24 -17.13 -6.54
CA GLY A 175 -6.68 -17.37 -6.51
C GLY A 175 -7.51 -16.10 -6.69
N GLY A 176 -7.05 -14.95 -6.16
CA GLY A 176 -7.66 -13.64 -6.37
C GLY A 176 -7.40 -13.08 -7.78
N GLY A 177 -6.30 -13.45 -8.42
CA GLY A 177 -5.97 -13.02 -9.78
C GLY A 177 -6.94 -13.57 -10.83
N VAL A 178 -7.47 -14.79 -10.64
CA VAL A 178 -8.40 -15.41 -11.60
C VAL A 178 -9.69 -14.60 -11.78
N PRO A 179 -10.47 -14.26 -10.73
CA PRO A 179 -11.65 -13.41 -10.89
C PRO A 179 -11.30 -12.01 -11.41
N LEU A 180 -10.14 -11.46 -11.04
CA LEU A 180 -9.69 -10.18 -11.54
C LEU A 180 -9.47 -10.19 -13.06
N LEU A 181 -8.76 -11.19 -13.57
CA LEU A 181 -8.57 -11.37 -15.01
C LEU A 181 -9.90 -11.58 -15.73
N LEU A 182 -10.78 -12.41 -15.17
CA LEU A 182 -12.09 -12.67 -15.76
C LEU A 182 -12.92 -11.37 -15.86
N ALA A 183 -12.88 -10.50 -14.85
CA ALA A 183 -13.54 -9.21 -14.90
C ALA A 183 -13.04 -8.34 -16.06
N PHE A 184 -11.72 -8.25 -16.24
CA PHE A 184 -11.13 -7.48 -17.37
C PHE A 184 -11.49 -8.09 -18.72
N LEU A 185 -11.48 -9.42 -18.86
CA LEU A 185 -11.87 -10.08 -20.10
C LEU A 185 -13.35 -9.87 -20.44
N VAL A 186 -14.25 -9.93 -19.45
CA VAL A 186 -15.67 -9.63 -19.64
C VAL A 186 -15.85 -8.19 -20.09
N LEU A 187 -15.18 -7.22 -19.48
CA LEU A 187 -15.22 -5.81 -19.92
C LEU A 187 -14.71 -5.64 -21.34
N ALA A 188 -13.55 -6.19 -21.64
CA ALA A 188 -12.94 -6.10 -22.98
C ALA A 188 -13.84 -6.70 -24.06
N SER A 189 -14.49 -7.84 -23.79
CA SER A 189 -15.41 -8.50 -24.74
C SER A 189 -16.61 -7.62 -25.13
N HIS A 190 -17.06 -6.74 -24.21
CA HIS A 190 -18.15 -5.79 -24.46
C HIS A 190 -17.69 -4.48 -25.11
N ALA A 191 -16.39 -4.22 -25.07
CA ALA A 191 -15.76 -3.04 -25.69
C ALA A 191 -14.98 -3.37 -26.97
N GLY A 192 -15.39 -4.38 -27.71
CA GLY A 192 -14.72 -4.79 -28.96
C GLY A 192 -13.29 -5.31 -28.77
N MET A 193 -13.04 -6.00 -27.67
CA MET A 193 -11.73 -6.52 -27.24
C MET A 193 -10.70 -5.41 -26.95
N SER A 194 -11.14 -4.26 -26.46
CA SER A 194 -10.26 -3.19 -26.01
C SER A 194 -9.93 -3.35 -24.54
N PHE A 195 -8.64 -3.21 -24.18
CA PHE A 195 -8.13 -3.16 -22.81
C PHE A 195 -7.79 -1.73 -22.35
N ASP A 196 -8.05 -0.76 -23.19
CA ASP A 196 -7.80 0.68 -22.95
C ASP A 196 -8.73 1.21 -21.83
N LEU A 197 -8.18 1.59 -20.69
CA LEU A 197 -8.95 2.05 -19.53
C LEU A 197 -9.80 3.29 -19.84
N PRO A 198 -9.29 4.36 -20.49
CA PRO A 198 -10.11 5.50 -20.88
C PRO A 198 -11.34 5.11 -21.72
N SER A 199 -11.16 4.21 -22.67
CA SER A 199 -12.25 3.71 -23.52
C SER A 199 -13.29 2.90 -22.74
N LEU A 200 -12.84 2.02 -21.84
CA LEU A 200 -13.73 1.25 -20.95
C LEU A 200 -14.51 2.15 -19.99
N LEU A 201 -13.89 3.22 -19.50
CA LEU A 201 -14.55 4.20 -18.64
C LEU A 201 -15.59 5.05 -19.39
N ALA A 202 -15.42 5.25 -20.70
CA ALA A 202 -16.36 6.04 -21.51
C ALA A 202 -17.61 5.26 -21.91
N ALA A 203 -17.55 3.92 -21.93
CA ALA A 203 -18.65 3.05 -22.38
C ALA A 203 -18.84 1.88 -21.40
N PRO A 204 -19.35 2.10 -20.17
CA PRO A 204 -19.61 1.04 -19.22
C PRO A 204 -20.68 0.07 -19.76
N PRO A 205 -20.58 -1.25 -19.50
CA PRO A 205 -21.56 -2.22 -19.97
C PRO A 205 -22.90 -2.09 -19.26
N GLY A 206 -23.91 -2.85 -19.74
CA GLY A 206 -25.23 -2.89 -19.10
C GLY A 206 -25.17 -3.39 -17.63
N ARG A 207 -26.21 -3.05 -16.83
CA ARG A 207 -26.27 -3.29 -15.38
C ARG A 207 -25.95 -4.71 -14.96
N ASP A 208 -26.49 -5.73 -15.65
CA ASP A 208 -26.29 -7.12 -15.28
C ASP A 208 -24.83 -7.54 -15.37
N ILE A 209 -24.13 -7.03 -16.40
CA ILE A 209 -22.72 -7.25 -16.58
C ILE A 209 -21.90 -6.47 -15.56
N GLN A 210 -22.29 -5.25 -15.22
CA GLN A 210 -21.65 -4.49 -14.16
C GLN A 210 -21.72 -5.22 -12.81
N ILE A 211 -22.85 -5.86 -12.47
CA ILE A 211 -22.98 -6.65 -11.24
C ILE A 211 -21.97 -7.79 -11.22
N LEU A 212 -21.89 -8.55 -12.31
CA LEU A 212 -20.90 -9.65 -12.41
C LEU A 212 -19.46 -9.11 -12.27
N VAL A 213 -19.11 -8.08 -13.03
CA VAL A 213 -17.77 -7.47 -13.03
C VAL A 213 -17.41 -6.90 -11.67
N PHE A 214 -18.34 -6.19 -11.02
CA PHE A 214 -18.14 -5.63 -9.69
C PHE A 214 -17.84 -6.70 -8.63
N LEU A 215 -18.62 -7.81 -8.63
CA LEU A 215 -18.40 -8.93 -7.71
C LEU A 215 -17.06 -9.63 -7.98
N LEU A 216 -16.69 -9.83 -9.25
CA LEU A 216 -15.40 -10.40 -9.62
C LEU A 216 -14.24 -9.50 -9.16
N PHE A 217 -14.34 -8.18 -9.35
CA PHE A 217 -13.36 -7.22 -8.85
C PHE A 217 -13.31 -7.20 -7.32
N LEU A 218 -14.47 -7.24 -6.65
CA LEU A 218 -14.53 -7.23 -5.20
C LEU A 218 -13.82 -8.44 -4.59
N VAL A 219 -13.95 -9.62 -5.20
CA VAL A 219 -13.21 -10.82 -4.79
C VAL A 219 -11.72 -10.67 -5.16
N GLY A 220 -11.41 -10.31 -6.40
CA GLY A 220 -10.03 -10.23 -6.90
C GLY A 220 -9.18 -9.21 -6.15
N PHE A 221 -9.65 -7.98 -6.03
CA PHE A 221 -8.99 -6.96 -5.23
C PHE A 221 -9.10 -7.22 -3.74
N GLY A 222 -10.23 -7.78 -3.29
CA GLY A 222 -10.53 -8.07 -1.88
C GLY A 222 -9.54 -9.01 -1.21
N VAL A 223 -8.94 -9.94 -1.93
CA VAL A 223 -7.84 -10.77 -1.41
C VAL A 223 -6.66 -9.89 -1.05
N LYS A 224 -6.21 -8.99 -1.94
CA LYS A 224 -5.04 -8.13 -1.70
C LYS A 224 -5.37 -6.94 -0.77
N VAL A 225 -6.64 -6.51 -0.70
CA VAL A 225 -7.17 -5.52 0.28
C VAL A 225 -7.08 -6.00 1.72
N PRO A 226 -6.81 -7.18 2.05
CA PRO A 226 -7.13 -8.16 3.07
C PRO A 226 -8.54 -8.00 3.66
N LEU A 227 -9.58 -8.12 2.82
CA LEU A 227 -10.97 -8.14 3.30
C LEU A 227 -11.25 -9.37 4.18
N VAL A 228 -12.03 -9.20 5.23
CA VAL A 228 -12.51 -10.35 6.03
C VAL A 228 -13.58 -11.10 5.23
N PRO A 229 -13.43 -12.42 4.99
CA PRO A 229 -12.50 -13.37 5.59
C PRO A 229 -11.19 -13.62 4.79
N LEU A 230 -10.94 -12.96 3.69
CA LEU A 230 -9.79 -13.20 2.78
C LEU A 230 -8.44 -12.69 3.33
N HIS A 231 -8.41 -12.05 4.50
CA HIS A 231 -7.28 -11.35 5.12
C HIS A 231 -6.17 -12.26 5.68
N THR A 232 -6.39 -13.56 5.80
CA THR A 232 -5.56 -14.47 6.62
C THR A 232 -4.10 -14.62 6.17
N TRP A 233 -3.77 -14.22 4.97
CA TRP A 233 -2.40 -14.17 4.46
C TRP A 233 -1.57 -13.07 5.13
N LEU A 234 -2.17 -11.92 5.47
CA LEU A 234 -1.45 -10.75 5.98
C LEU A 234 -0.82 -10.99 7.36
N PRO A 235 -1.54 -11.48 8.39
CA PRO A 235 -0.91 -11.85 9.64
C PRO A 235 0.14 -12.96 9.48
N SER A 236 -0.11 -13.94 8.60
CA SER A 236 0.85 -15.01 8.32
C SER A 236 2.16 -14.46 7.73
N LEU A 237 2.04 -13.51 6.77
CA LEU A 237 3.17 -12.81 6.18
C LEU A 237 3.90 -11.95 7.23
N ALA A 238 3.16 -11.20 8.04
CA ALA A 238 3.73 -10.33 9.06
C ALA A 238 4.53 -11.10 10.11
N LEU A 239 4.06 -12.28 10.51
CA LEU A 239 4.70 -13.10 11.53
C LEU A 239 5.80 -14.01 10.95
N GLY A 240 5.64 -14.51 9.73
CA GLY A 240 6.58 -15.46 9.11
C GLY A 240 7.59 -14.83 8.16
N GLY A 241 7.24 -13.72 7.51
CA GLY A 241 8.10 -13.02 6.57
C GLY A 241 9.13 -12.09 7.23
N PRO A 242 10.10 -11.56 6.46
CA PRO A 242 10.96 -10.48 6.93
C PRO A 242 10.11 -9.23 7.20
N ALA A 243 10.27 -8.59 8.36
CA ALA A 243 9.47 -7.41 8.72
C ALA A 243 9.63 -6.27 7.71
N MET A 244 10.79 -6.13 7.08
CA MET A 244 11.05 -5.15 6.03
C MET A 244 10.24 -5.43 4.75
N VAL A 245 10.13 -6.70 4.33
CA VAL A 245 9.27 -7.08 3.19
C VAL A 245 7.80 -6.84 3.53
N THR A 246 7.41 -7.10 4.79
CA THR A 246 6.06 -6.78 5.26
C THR A 246 5.78 -5.28 5.19
N ALA A 247 6.76 -4.41 5.49
CA ALA A 247 6.63 -2.96 5.31
C ALA A 247 6.24 -2.58 3.88
N LEU A 248 6.91 -3.19 2.88
CA LEU A 248 6.63 -2.95 1.46
C LEU A 248 5.21 -3.36 1.08
N VAL A 249 4.79 -4.56 1.48
CA VAL A 249 3.47 -5.11 1.11
C VAL A 249 2.34 -4.36 1.79
N VAL A 250 2.49 -4.10 3.09
CA VAL A 250 1.43 -3.47 3.90
C VAL A 250 1.36 -1.96 3.65
N GLY A 251 2.49 -1.31 3.37
CA GLY A 251 2.55 0.11 3.08
C GLY A 251 1.81 0.51 1.80
N MET A 252 1.89 -0.31 0.73
CA MET A 252 1.37 0.10 -0.59
C MET A 252 -0.15 0.03 -0.77
N LYS A 253 -0.87 -0.80 -0.02
CA LYS A 253 -2.35 -0.93 -0.08
C LYS A 253 -2.93 -1.05 -1.51
N LEU A 254 -2.25 -1.75 -2.40
CA LEU A 254 -2.58 -1.88 -3.82
C LEU A 254 -4.01 -2.34 -4.10
N GLY A 255 -4.58 -3.17 -3.22
CA GLY A 255 -5.95 -3.67 -3.39
C GLY A 255 -7.00 -2.56 -3.29
N VAL A 256 -6.85 -1.61 -2.35
CA VAL A 256 -7.77 -0.46 -2.23
C VAL A 256 -7.64 0.45 -3.46
N TYR A 257 -6.43 0.66 -3.95
CA TYR A 257 -6.21 1.38 -5.21
C TYR A 257 -6.94 0.69 -6.39
N GLY A 258 -6.91 -0.64 -6.46
CA GLY A 258 -7.64 -1.41 -7.47
C GLY A 258 -9.17 -1.19 -7.40
N LEU A 259 -9.75 -1.19 -6.21
CA LEU A 259 -11.18 -0.87 -6.02
C LEU A 259 -11.51 0.55 -6.48
N LEU A 260 -10.68 1.50 -6.11
CA LEU A 260 -10.82 2.92 -6.45
C LEU A 260 -10.69 3.18 -7.96
N ARG A 261 -9.69 2.54 -8.59
CA ARG A 261 -9.32 2.81 -9.99
C ARG A 261 -10.14 2.02 -11.00
N PHE A 262 -10.53 0.79 -10.66
CA PHE A 262 -11.15 -0.14 -11.62
C PHE A 262 -12.54 -0.58 -11.17
N ALA A 263 -12.70 -1.13 -9.96
CA ALA A 263 -13.94 -1.77 -9.58
C ALA A 263 -15.13 -0.81 -9.59
N ILE A 264 -14.99 0.34 -8.96
CA ILE A 264 -16.07 1.32 -8.84
C ILE A 264 -16.30 2.04 -10.18
N PRO A 265 -15.29 2.65 -10.86
CA PRO A 265 -15.57 3.43 -12.06
C PRO A 265 -15.88 2.61 -13.32
N LEU A 266 -15.50 1.33 -13.38
CA LEU A 266 -15.87 0.44 -14.51
C LEU A 266 -17.23 -0.26 -14.33
N ALA A 267 -17.76 -0.28 -13.12
CA ALA A 267 -19.08 -0.82 -12.80
C ALA A 267 -19.87 0.14 -11.89
N PRO A 268 -20.09 1.40 -12.32
CA PRO A 268 -20.59 2.46 -11.44
C PRO A 268 -21.99 2.20 -10.91
N VAL A 269 -22.92 1.70 -11.73
CA VAL A 269 -24.28 1.35 -11.32
C VAL A 269 -24.29 0.22 -10.30
N ALA A 270 -23.54 -0.85 -10.56
CA ALA A 270 -23.45 -1.99 -9.64
C ALA A 270 -22.77 -1.59 -8.32
N ALA A 271 -21.75 -0.75 -8.37
CA ALA A 271 -21.05 -0.26 -7.17
C ALA A 271 -22.00 0.55 -6.28
N GLN A 272 -22.86 1.39 -6.86
CA GLN A 272 -23.87 2.15 -6.13
C GLN A 272 -24.99 1.25 -5.60
N ASP A 273 -25.55 0.35 -6.41
CA ASP A 273 -26.56 -0.62 -5.96
C ASP A 273 -26.08 -1.48 -4.78
N MET A 274 -24.76 -1.75 -4.75
CA MET A 274 -24.10 -2.59 -3.74
C MET A 274 -23.28 -1.77 -2.72
N HIS A 275 -23.54 -0.46 -2.57
CA HIS A 275 -22.81 0.40 -1.62
C HIS A 275 -22.82 -0.16 -0.19
N TRP A 276 -23.93 -0.78 0.21
CA TRP A 276 -24.09 -1.43 1.50
C TRP A 276 -23.08 -2.59 1.73
N LEU A 277 -22.69 -3.28 0.64
CA LEU A 277 -21.70 -4.37 0.71
C LEU A 277 -20.30 -3.82 1.02
N LEU A 278 -19.89 -2.72 0.36
CA LEU A 278 -18.63 -2.03 0.66
C LEU A 278 -18.61 -1.49 2.08
N ALA A 279 -19.71 -0.83 2.50
CA ALA A 279 -19.86 -0.31 3.86
C ALA A 279 -19.86 -1.43 4.91
N GLY A 280 -20.54 -2.54 4.65
CA GLY A 280 -20.59 -3.71 5.52
C GLY A 280 -19.24 -4.39 5.67
N LEU A 281 -18.50 -4.62 4.56
CA LEU A 281 -17.17 -5.20 4.58
C LEU A 281 -16.15 -4.26 5.26
N GLY A 282 -16.28 -2.94 5.03
CA GLY A 282 -15.49 -1.94 5.72
C GLY A 282 -15.69 -1.97 7.23
N THR A 283 -16.96 -1.93 7.66
CA THR A 283 -17.32 -2.03 9.08
C THR A 283 -16.84 -3.32 9.73
N LEU A 284 -17.04 -4.45 9.07
CA LEU A 284 -16.54 -5.75 9.52
C LEU A 284 -15.02 -5.76 9.66
N GLY A 285 -14.30 -5.20 8.69
CA GLY A 285 -12.84 -5.08 8.71
C GLY A 285 -12.35 -4.24 9.90
N ILE A 286 -13.01 -3.10 10.16
CA ILE A 286 -12.66 -2.21 11.29
C ILE A 286 -12.85 -2.94 12.63
N LEU A 287 -14.03 -3.49 12.88
CA LEU A 287 -14.36 -4.12 14.16
C LEU A 287 -13.52 -5.39 14.38
N TYR A 288 -13.45 -6.26 13.37
CA TYR A 288 -12.66 -7.47 13.44
C TYR A 288 -11.18 -7.20 13.65
N GLY A 289 -10.61 -6.27 12.84
CA GLY A 289 -9.20 -5.90 12.93
C GLY A 289 -8.85 -5.31 14.30
N ALA A 290 -9.67 -4.40 14.83
CA ALA A 290 -9.48 -3.80 16.14
C ALA A 290 -9.52 -4.85 17.27
N VAL A 291 -10.54 -5.73 17.28
CA VAL A 291 -10.66 -6.79 18.28
C VAL A 291 -9.53 -7.80 18.15
N ALA A 292 -9.20 -8.24 16.94
CA ALA A 292 -8.12 -9.22 16.72
C ALA A 292 -6.75 -8.65 17.14
N THR A 293 -6.54 -7.33 17.06
CA THR A 293 -5.31 -6.66 17.53
C THR A 293 -5.12 -6.84 19.04
N THR A 294 -6.19 -6.81 19.86
CA THR A 294 -6.10 -6.98 21.31
C THR A 294 -5.60 -8.36 21.74
N ALA A 295 -5.81 -9.37 20.90
CA ALA A 295 -5.41 -10.76 21.17
C ALA A 295 -3.97 -11.09 20.72
N GLN A 296 -3.23 -10.11 20.18
CA GLN A 296 -1.89 -10.38 19.66
C GLN A 296 -0.83 -10.37 20.76
N SER A 297 0.02 -11.39 20.74
CA SER A 297 1.19 -11.54 21.59
C SER A 297 2.51 -11.06 20.95
N ASN A 298 2.43 -10.51 19.73
CA ASN A 298 3.61 -10.12 18.93
C ASN A 298 3.38 -8.74 18.30
N LEU A 299 4.37 -7.83 18.42
CA LEU A 299 4.26 -6.47 17.88
C LEU A 299 3.97 -6.43 16.37
N ARG A 300 4.48 -7.39 15.57
CA ARG A 300 4.17 -7.48 14.15
C ARG A 300 2.70 -7.87 13.90
N GLY A 301 2.16 -8.75 14.75
CA GLY A 301 0.75 -9.10 14.73
C GLY A 301 -0.14 -7.90 15.06
N VAL A 302 0.22 -7.11 16.09
CA VAL A 302 -0.48 -5.87 16.47
C VAL A 302 -0.57 -4.91 15.27
N VAL A 303 0.55 -4.63 14.60
CA VAL A 303 0.56 -3.71 13.44
C VAL A 303 -0.20 -4.30 12.24
N ALA A 304 -0.11 -5.62 12.01
CA ALA A 304 -0.79 -6.29 10.90
C ALA A 304 -2.31 -6.28 11.04
N TYR A 305 -2.85 -6.63 12.21
CA TYR A 305 -4.29 -6.59 12.44
C TYR A 305 -4.84 -5.17 12.56
N GLY A 306 -4.07 -4.24 13.14
CA GLY A 306 -4.37 -2.81 13.06
C GLY A 306 -4.49 -2.33 11.60
N SER A 307 -3.60 -2.81 10.73
CA SER A 307 -3.66 -2.51 9.28
C SER A 307 -4.93 -3.05 8.60
N ILE A 308 -5.50 -4.19 9.04
CA ILE A 308 -6.79 -4.69 8.54
C ILE A 308 -7.93 -3.75 8.95
N SER A 309 -7.93 -3.29 10.20
CA SER A 309 -8.89 -2.30 10.69
C SER A 309 -8.89 -1.02 9.83
N HIS A 310 -7.72 -0.49 9.56
CA HIS A 310 -7.59 0.74 8.76
C HIS A 310 -7.98 0.57 7.28
N VAL A 311 -7.77 -0.61 6.69
CA VAL A 311 -8.30 -0.90 5.35
C VAL A 311 -9.82 -0.88 5.34
N GLY A 312 -10.47 -1.35 6.41
CA GLY A 312 -11.91 -1.20 6.58
C GLY A 312 -12.37 0.25 6.53
N LEU A 313 -11.61 1.16 7.15
CA LEU A 313 -11.90 2.60 7.11
C LEU A 313 -11.75 3.18 5.68
N ALA A 314 -10.72 2.75 4.93
CA ALA A 314 -10.56 3.13 3.53
C ALA A 314 -11.77 2.70 2.67
N LEU A 315 -12.33 1.51 2.92
CA LEU A 315 -13.55 1.05 2.25
C LEU A 315 -14.78 1.91 2.56
N LEU A 316 -14.92 2.39 3.80
CA LEU A 316 -16.00 3.32 4.14
C LEU A 316 -15.87 4.64 3.39
N GLY A 317 -14.65 5.16 3.24
CA GLY A 317 -14.40 6.35 2.43
C GLY A 317 -14.80 6.14 0.96
N LEU A 318 -14.51 4.97 0.38
CA LEU A 318 -14.96 4.61 -0.97
C LEU A 318 -16.49 4.44 -1.06
N ALA A 319 -17.12 3.84 -0.03
CA ALA A 319 -18.55 3.58 0.01
C ALA A 319 -19.40 4.86 0.17
N SER A 320 -18.79 6.01 0.46
CA SER A 320 -19.48 7.30 0.48
C SER A 320 -19.73 7.86 -0.93
N PHE A 321 -19.09 7.33 -1.96
CA PHE A 321 -19.16 7.76 -3.36
C PHE A 321 -19.01 9.28 -3.57
N SER A 322 -18.42 9.98 -2.62
CA SER A 322 -18.20 11.42 -2.63
C SER A 322 -16.75 11.77 -2.97
N ALA A 323 -16.55 12.94 -3.60
CA ALA A 323 -15.20 13.45 -3.87
C ALA A 323 -14.37 13.59 -2.57
N ALA A 324 -14.99 14.05 -1.48
CA ALA A 324 -14.33 14.19 -0.19
C ALA A 324 -13.93 12.84 0.43
N GLY A 325 -14.80 11.83 0.35
CA GLY A 325 -14.50 10.47 0.82
C GLY A 325 -13.38 9.81 0.01
N LEU A 326 -13.34 10.06 -1.31
CA LEU A 326 -12.27 9.59 -2.17
C LEU A 326 -10.92 10.25 -1.85
N GLN A 327 -10.90 11.59 -1.73
CA GLN A 327 -9.71 12.34 -1.30
C GLN A 327 -9.19 11.85 0.03
N ALA A 328 -10.09 11.67 1.00
CA ALA A 328 -9.77 11.17 2.33
C ALA A 328 -9.21 9.74 2.28
N THR A 329 -9.76 8.87 1.43
CA THR A 329 -9.25 7.51 1.21
C THR A 329 -7.82 7.53 0.68
N VAL A 330 -7.52 8.31 -0.36
CA VAL A 330 -6.17 8.42 -0.91
C VAL A 330 -5.20 8.99 0.15
N LEU A 331 -5.61 10.03 0.88
CA LEU A 331 -4.81 10.61 1.96
C LEU A 331 -4.51 9.58 3.07
N LEU A 332 -5.51 8.76 3.43
CA LEU A 332 -5.36 7.66 4.38
C LEU A 332 -4.34 6.62 3.89
N LEU A 333 -4.40 6.23 2.62
CA LEU A 333 -3.45 5.26 2.05
C LEU A 333 -2.02 5.79 2.06
N LEU A 334 -1.81 7.07 1.72
CA LEU A 334 -0.50 7.73 1.79
C LEU A 334 0.01 7.78 3.25
N GLY A 335 -0.86 8.12 4.19
CA GLY A 335 -0.54 8.10 5.62
C GLY A 335 -0.07 6.73 6.09
N PHE A 336 -0.74 5.67 5.65
CA PHE A 336 -0.35 4.30 6.01
C PHE A 336 0.96 3.85 5.39
N THR A 337 1.27 4.30 4.19
CA THR A 337 2.58 4.01 3.58
C THR A 337 3.70 4.44 4.53
N LEU A 338 3.59 5.61 5.12
CA LEU A 338 4.60 6.14 6.05
C LEU A 338 4.46 5.56 7.47
N ALA A 339 3.25 5.54 8.05
CA ALA A 339 3.02 5.12 9.42
C ALA A 339 3.23 3.61 9.61
N THR A 340 2.47 2.78 8.87
CA THR A 340 2.57 1.32 8.98
C THR A 340 3.88 0.80 8.40
N GLY A 341 4.31 1.35 7.25
CA GLY A 341 5.63 1.06 6.67
C GLY A 341 6.74 1.38 7.65
N GLY A 342 6.71 2.56 8.27
CA GLY A 342 7.65 3.00 9.30
C GLY A 342 7.67 2.07 10.53
N CYS A 343 6.50 1.68 11.04
CA CYS A 343 6.41 0.70 12.13
C CYS A 343 7.12 -0.62 11.77
N PHE A 344 6.87 -1.19 10.59
CA PHE A 344 7.51 -2.44 10.19
C PHE A 344 9.01 -2.29 9.93
N LEU A 345 9.49 -1.14 9.42
CA LEU A 345 10.92 -0.86 9.29
C LEU A 345 11.61 -0.80 10.65
N LEU A 346 10.98 -0.17 11.66
CA LEU A 346 11.48 -0.15 13.05
C LEU A 346 11.46 -1.55 13.67
N LEU A 347 10.41 -2.35 13.43
CA LEU A 347 10.31 -3.73 13.88
C LEU A 347 11.36 -4.62 13.20
N ALA A 348 11.74 -4.36 11.96
CA ALA A 348 12.87 -5.04 11.31
C ALA A 348 14.19 -4.73 12.01
N GLY A 349 14.41 -3.49 12.43
CA GLY A 349 15.54 -3.08 13.25
C GLY A 349 15.55 -3.76 14.63
N LEU A 350 14.41 -3.79 15.28
CA LEU A 350 14.21 -4.44 16.59
C LEU A 350 14.48 -5.94 16.51
N GLN A 351 13.90 -6.61 15.50
CA GLN A 351 14.11 -8.05 15.26
C GLN A 351 15.60 -8.40 15.05
N ARG A 352 16.35 -7.57 14.34
CA ARG A 352 17.80 -7.80 14.12
C ARG A 352 18.61 -7.70 15.42
N ARG A 353 18.21 -6.81 16.33
CA ARG A 353 18.93 -6.56 17.60
C ARG A 353 18.59 -7.60 18.67
N ILE A 354 17.29 -7.89 18.83
CA ILE A 354 16.81 -8.72 19.94
C ILE A 354 16.53 -10.17 19.50
N GLY A 355 16.37 -10.43 18.20
CA GLY A 355 16.01 -11.74 17.67
C GLY A 355 14.52 -12.04 17.68
N THR A 356 13.70 -11.24 18.38
CA THR A 356 12.26 -11.46 18.51
C THR A 356 11.47 -10.16 18.57
N THR A 357 10.16 -10.23 18.23
CA THR A 357 9.17 -9.16 18.44
C THR A 357 8.02 -9.62 19.32
N ASP A 358 8.19 -10.76 20.02
CA ASP A 358 7.19 -11.32 20.93
C ASP A 358 7.11 -10.50 22.22
N LEU A 359 5.90 -10.12 22.64
CA LEU A 359 5.65 -9.30 23.81
C LEU A 359 6.12 -9.96 25.12
N THR A 360 6.10 -11.30 25.17
CA THR A 360 6.54 -12.03 26.37
C THR A 360 8.04 -11.91 26.61
N ALA A 361 8.83 -11.66 25.56
CA ALA A 361 10.27 -11.49 25.63
C ALA A 361 10.71 -10.01 25.75
N LEU A 362 9.78 -9.07 25.53
CA LEU A 362 10.08 -7.64 25.47
C LEU A 362 9.65 -6.93 26.75
N SER A 363 10.52 -6.11 27.32
CA SER A 363 10.22 -5.17 28.41
C SER A 363 11.34 -4.14 28.56
N GLY A 364 10.96 -2.90 28.88
CA GLY A 364 11.93 -1.83 29.15
C GLY A 364 12.73 -1.35 27.92
N ILE A 365 12.28 -1.60 26.70
CA ILE A 365 12.97 -1.21 25.46
C ILE A 365 13.34 0.29 25.46
N ARG A 366 12.43 1.16 25.96
CA ARG A 366 12.68 2.62 26.02
C ARG A 366 13.95 2.98 26.78
N GLN A 367 14.36 2.20 27.77
CA GLN A 367 15.54 2.50 28.58
C GLN A 367 16.84 2.41 27.77
N ARG A 368 16.89 1.54 26.77
CA ARG A 368 18.05 1.33 25.90
C ARG A 368 17.90 1.92 24.51
N MET A 369 16.68 1.92 23.99
CA MET A 369 16.33 2.38 22.63
C MET A 369 15.26 3.48 22.66
N PRO A 370 15.53 4.67 23.28
CA PRO A 370 14.55 5.74 23.41
C PRO A 370 14.11 6.34 22.07
N ARG A 371 15.00 6.43 21.07
CA ARG A 371 14.67 6.96 19.74
C ARG A 371 13.74 6.00 19.00
N LEU A 372 14.06 4.70 18.99
CA LEU A 372 13.19 3.67 18.41
C LEU A 372 11.80 3.71 19.07
N ALA A 373 11.74 3.78 20.41
CA ALA A 373 10.50 3.84 21.16
C ALA A 373 9.66 5.07 20.77
N GLY A 374 10.28 6.24 20.65
CA GLY A 374 9.62 7.49 20.29
C GLY A 374 9.04 7.45 18.88
N PHE A 375 9.81 7.01 17.87
CA PHE A 375 9.33 6.90 16.50
C PHE A 375 8.26 5.80 16.33
N PHE A 376 8.39 4.66 17.03
CA PHE A 376 7.38 3.60 16.97
C PHE A 376 6.04 4.08 17.56
N LEU A 377 6.08 4.85 18.65
CA LEU A 377 4.89 5.48 19.22
C LEU A 377 4.29 6.49 18.24
N LEU A 378 5.09 7.39 17.69
CA LEU A 378 4.64 8.40 16.72
C LEU A 378 3.95 7.76 15.52
N PHE A 379 4.58 6.74 14.92
CA PHE A 379 4.03 6.06 13.75
C PHE A 379 2.75 5.27 14.09
N GLY A 380 2.72 4.61 15.25
CA GLY A 380 1.52 3.95 15.72
C GLY A 380 0.36 4.91 15.96
N LEU A 381 0.61 6.04 16.63
CA LEU A 381 -0.39 7.08 16.86
C LEU A 381 -0.83 7.77 15.56
N ALA A 382 0.09 7.99 14.62
CA ALA A 382 -0.24 8.51 13.29
C ALA A 382 -1.16 7.57 12.52
N GLY A 383 -0.94 6.24 12.64
CA GLY A 383 -1.85 5.23 12.11
C GLY A 383 -3.21 5.17 12.79
N MET A 384 -3.41 5.85 13.91
CA MET A 384 -4.68 5.92 14.68
C MET A 384 -5.33 7.29 14.59
N GLY A 385 -4.95 8.09 13.60
CA GLY A 385 -5.55 9.41 13.41
C GLY A 385 -5.19 10.42 14.50
N MET A 386 -3.98 10.38 15.06
CA MET A 386 -3.56 11.40 16.03
C MET A 386 -3.56 12.80 15.40
N PRO A 387 -4.22 13.80 16.02
CA PRO A 387 -4.16 15.18 15.57
C PRO A 387 -2.72 15.69 15.36
N GLY A 388 -2.49 16.40 14.25
CA GLY A 388 -1.18 16.86 13.84
C GLY A 388 -0.42 15.85 12.94
N THR A 389 -1.00 14.71 12.62
CA THR A 389 -0.48 13.76 11.63
C THR A 389 -1.47 13.57 10.48
N ILE A 390 -0.99 13.09 9.33
CA ILE A 390 -1.80 12.88 8.12
C ILE A 390 -3.02 11.96 8.34
N GLY A 391 -2.96 11.05 9.30
CA GLY A 391 -4.07 10.15 9.65
C GLY A 391 -5.31 10.90 10.10
N PHE A 392 -5.15 11.96 10.90
CA PHE A 392 -6.29 12.70 11.47
C PHE A 392 -7.21 13.32 10.42
N PRO A 393 -6.75 14.18 9.48
CA PRO A 393 -7.65 14.75 8.47
C PRO A 393 -8.26 13.67 7.58
N ALA A 394 -7.54 12.59 7.26
CA ALA A 394 -8.05 11.49 6.46
C ALA A 394 -9.19 10.74 7.16
N GLU A 395 -8.97 10.30 8.40
CA GLU A 395 -9.96 9.55 9.19
C GLU A 395 -11.19 10.42 9.53
N PHE A 396 -10.95 11.69 9.89
CA PHE A 396 -12.02 12.64 10.16
C PHE A 396 -12.94 12.83 8.96
N LEU A 397 -12.38 13.08 7.76
CA LEU A 397 -13.17 13.25 6.55
C LEU A 397 -13.91 11.97 6.16
N ILE A 398 -13.31 10.78 6.32
CA ILE A 398 -13.99 9.51 6.08
C ILE A 398 -15.18 9.33 7.02
N VAL A 399 -15.01 9.60 8.31
CA VAL A 399 -16.10 9.48 9.29
C VAL A 399 -17.23 10.46 8.94
N VAL A 400 -16.92 11.71 8.61
CA VAL A 400 -17.93 12.73 8.26
C VAL A 400 -18.70 12.33 7.00
N THR A 401 -18.01 11.90 5.94
CA THR A 401 -18.67 11.49 4.69
C THR A 401 -19.46 10.19 4.86
N THR A 402 -18.96 9.25 5.67
CA THR A 402 -19.68 8.00 5.97
C THR A 402 -20.91 8.26 6.84
N LEU A 403 -20.89 9.26 7.75
CA LEU A 403 -22.06 9.63 8.56
C LEU A 403 -23.25 10.10 7.71
N GLN A 404 -22.99 10.74 6.59
CA GLN A 404 -24.03 11.25 5.69
C GLN A 404 -24.76 10.12 4.96
N GLU A 405 -24.04 9.07 4.55
CA GLU A 405 -24.56 7.96 3.75
C GLU A 405 -24.87 6.70 4.57
N HIS A 406 -24.04 6.39 5.58
CA HIS A 406 -24.05 5.16 6.36
C HIS A 406 -23.82 5.44 7.85
N SER A 407 -24.73 6.12 8.54
CA SER A 407 -24.56 6.57 9.93
C SER A 407 -24.18 5.42 10.90
N GLY A 408 -24.80 4.25 10.75
CA GLY A 408 -24.46 3.07 11.57
C GLY A 408 -23.03 2.58 11.35
N ALA A 409 -22.55 2.57 10.11
CA ALA A 409 -21.17 2.18 9.79
C ALA A 409 -20.16 3.20 10.35
N ALA A 410 -20.46 4.51 10.27
CA ALA A 410 -19.61 5.54 10.83
C ALA A 410 -19.51 5.46 12.37
N LEU A 411 -20.59 5.19 13.08
CA LEU A 411 -20.58 4.97 14.53
C LEU A 411 -19.77 3.70 14.90
N ALA A 412 -19.93 2.62 14.14
CA ALA A 412 -19.14 1.41 14.32
C ALA A 412 -17.66 1.65 14.03
N ALA A 413 -17.32 2.49 13.03
CA ALA A 413 -15.96 2.89 12.75
C ALA A 413 -15.33 3.65 13.93
N LEU A 414 -16.03 4.65 14.48
CA LEU A 414 -15.58 5.39 15.66
C LEU A 414 -15.30 4.47 16.85
N PHE A 415 -16.21 3.52 17.11
CA PHE A 415 -16.00 2.52 18.16
C PHE A 415 -14.76 1.66 17.87
N GLY A 416 -14.60 1.17 16.64
CA GLY A 416 -13.44 0.37 16.23
C GLY A 416 -12.12 1.14 16.33
N MET A 417 -12.10 2.43 16.01
CA MET A 417 -10.93 3.30 16.16
C MET A 417 -10.52 3.44 17.65
N ILE A 418 -11.48 3.63 18.56
CA ILE A 418 -11.21 3.69 20.01
C ILE A 418 -10.63 2.36 20.50
N VAL A 419 -11.24 1.23 20.13
CA VAL A 419 -10.74 -0.11 20.48
C VAL A 419 -9.34 -0.34 19.89
N GLY A 420 -9.11 0.05 18.64
CA GLY A 420 -7.82 -0.06 17.95
C GLY A 420 -6.71 0.73 18.64
N ALA A 421 -7.01 1.96 19.09
CA ALA A 421 -6.07 2.77 19.84
C ALA A 421 -5.65 2.09 21.17
N GLY A 422 -6.62 1.57 21.93
CA GLY A 422 -6.34 0.79 23.14
C GLY A 422 -5.54 -0.47 22.85
N ALA A 423 -5.88 -1.17 21.76
CA ALA A 423 -5.23 -2.39 21.30
C ALA A 423 -3.76 -2.19 20.90
N PHE A 424 -3.37 -1.02 20.44
CA PHE A 424 -1.97 -0.67 20.17
C PHE A 424 -1.24 -0.20 21.43
N LEU A 425 -1.84 0.70 22.21
CA LEU A 425 -1.20 1.32 23.38
C LEU A 425 -0.89 0.30 24.49
N GLY A 426 -1.71 -0.74 24.66
CA GLY A 426 -1.48 -1.82 25.61
C GLY A 426 -0.16 -2.57 25.34
N PRO A 427 0.00 -3.21 24.16
CA PRO A 427 1.26 -3.85 23.73
C PRO A 427 2.46 -2.90 23.71
N TYR A 428 2.26 -1.65 23.27
CA TYR A 428 3.32 -0.65 23.32
C TYR A 428 3.80 -0.42 24.75
N ARG A 429 2.89 -0.19 25.70
CA ARG A 429 3.22 -0.02 27.12
C ARG A 429 3.96 -1.25 27.66
N SER A 430 3.48 -2.44 27.36
CA SER A 430 4.09 -3.70 27.82
C SER A 430 5.52 -3.88 27.34
N ALA A 431 5.79 -3.64 26.05
CA ALA A 431 7.11 -3.88 25.45
C ALA A 431 8.11 -2.75 25.77
N PHE A 432 7.68 -1.50 25.74
CA PHE A 432 8.59 -0.36 25.78
C PHE A 432 8.80 0.21 27.19
N PHE A 433 7.83 0.05 28.07
CA PHE A 433 7.94 0.47 29.47
C PHE A 433 8.12 -0.76 30.40
N GLY A 434 8.31 -0.52 31.69
CA GLY A 434 8.55 -1.54 32.68
C GLY A 434 10.04 -1.77 32.97
N PRO A 435 10.37 -2.79 33.77
CA PRO A 435 11.75 -3.07 34.14
C PRO A 435 12.55 -3.60 32.93
N LEU A 436 13.81 -3.16 32.84
CA LEU A 436 14.72 -3.68 31.84
C LEU A 436 15.01 -5.16 32.12
N ARG A 437 14.69 -6.01 31.16
CA ARG A 437 15.04 -7.44 31.26
C ARG A 437 16.51 -7.66 30.92
N PRO A 438 17.25 -8.48 31.70
CA PRO A 438 18.59 -8.93 31.33
C PRO A 438 18.59 -9.66 29.99
N GLY A 439 19.70 -9.57 29.23
CA GLY A 439 19.87 -10.23 27.94
C GLY A 439 19.80 -9.24 26.76
N ALA A 440 19.34 -9.72 25.61
CA ALA A 440 19.44 -9.00 24.35
C ALA A 440 18.89 -7.55 24.34
N VAL A 441 17.84 -7.25 25.12
CA VAL A 441 17.31 -5.88 25.26
C VAL A 441 18.33 -4.98 25.96
N ALA A 442 18.95 -5.46 27.06
CA ALA A 442 19.91 -4.69 27.85
C ALA A 442 21.21 -4.40 27.09
N GLU A 443 21.58 -5.26 26.15
CA GLU A 443 22.82 -5.20 25.37
C GLU A 443 22.65 -4.50 24.02
N SER A 444 21.41 -4.16 23.64
CA SER A 444 21.12 -3.57 22.32
C SER A 444 21.38 -2.07 22.28
N ASP A 445 21.88 -1.60 21.14
CA ASP A 445 22.01 -0.18 20.80
C ASP A 445 20.73 0.37 20.18
N ASP A 446 20.51 1.69 20.29
CA ASP A 446 19.42 2.41 19.66
C ASP A 446 19.60 2.49 18.13
N LEU A 447 18.74 3.23 17.45
CA LEU A 447 18.75 3.41 16.00
C LEU A 447 20.12 3.84 15.49
N THR A 448 20.60 3.13 14.46
CA THR A 448 21.76 3.58 13.69
C THR A 448 21.46 4.92 13.00
N PRO A 449 22.48 5.73 12.60
CA PRO A 449 22.26 7.00 11.91
C PRO A 449 21.36 6.86 10.65
N ARG A 450 21.45 5.74 9.94
CA ARG A 450 20.63 5.48 8.74
C ARG A 450 19.17 5.19 9.09
N GLU A 451 18.93 4.35 10.08
CA GLU A 451 17.58 4.06 10.59
C GLU A 451 16.92 5.33 11.17
N PHE A 452 17.71 6.13 11.91
CA PHE A 452 17.24 7.40 12.45
C PHE A 452 16.87 8.39 11.34
N ALA A 453 17.70 8.54 10.30
CA ALA A 453 17.41 9.43 9.18
C ALA A 453 16.12 9.02 8.44
N VAL A 454 15.92 7.73 8.17
CA VAL A 454 14.69 7.22 7.56
C VAL A 454 13.48 7.49 8.45
N ALA A 455 13.57 7.20 9.75
CA ALA A 455 12.48 7.44 10.69
C ALA A 455 12.16 8.94 10.80
N LEU A 456 13.17 9.81 10.79
CA LEU A 456 13.00 11.26 10.83
C LEU A 456 12.30 11.79 9.56
N VAL A 457 12.69 11.33 8.37
CA VAL A 457 12.04 11.71 7.10
C VAL A 457 10.56 11.31 7.13
N PHE A 458 10.24 10.08 7.56
CA PHE A 458 8.85 9.63 7.66
C PHE A 458 8.07 10.45 8.68
N ALA A 459 8.66 10.76 9.85
CA ALA A 459 8.03 11.59 10.87
C ALA A 459 7.73 13.01 10.36
N VAL A 460 8.70 13.64 9.67
CA VAL A 460 8.52 14.98 9.11
C VAL A 460 7.41 14.99 8.05
N LEU A 461 7.37 13.99 7.18
CA LEU A 461 6.30 13.88 6.17
C LEU A 461 4.94 13.61 6.79
N LEU A 462 4.84 12.72 7.79
CA LEU A 462 3.59 12.44 8.50
C LEU A 462 3.02 13.67 9.21
N ILE A 463 3.88 14.42 9.89
CA ILE A 463 3.49 15.63 10.60
C ILE A 463 3.23 16.77 9.62
N GLY A 464 4.11 16.98 8.65
CA GLY A 464 3.96 18.04 7.64
C GLY A 464 2.65 17.91 6.86
N ALA A 465 2.35 16.69 6.37
CA ALA A 465 1.09 16.41 5.67
C ALA A 465 -0.14 16.49 6.59
N GLY A 466 0.02 16.24 7.88
CA GLY A 466 -1.06 16.39 8.87
C GLY A 466 -1.36 17.83 9.23
N LEU A 467 -0.33 18.69 9.29
CA LEU A 467 -0.49 20.12 9.58
C LEU A 467 -0.95 20.91 8.34
N PHE A 468 -0.53 20.49 7.14
CA PHE A 468 -0.83 21.14 5.88
C PHE A 468 -1.49 20.16 4.88
N PRO A 469 -2.64 19.53 5.22
CA PRO A 469 -3.29 18.52 4.36
C PRO A 469 -3.78 19.13 3.03
N GLY A 470 -4.06 20.43 3.00
CA GLY A 470 -4.51 21.15 1.81
C GLY A 470 -3.57 20.96 0.61
N VAL A 471 -2.26 20.91 0.83
CA VAL A 471 -1.27 20.71 -0.24
C VAL A 471 -1.51 19.39 -0.99
N LEU A 472 -1.83 18.32 -0.28
CA LEU A 472 -2.13 17.01 -0.90
C LEU A 472 -3.56 16.97 -1.44
N LEU A 473 -4.52 17.53 -0.70
CA LEU A 473 -5.93 17.57 -1.11
C LEU A 473 -6.13 18.39 -2.39
N ASP A 474 -5.38 19.46 -2.60
CA ASP A 474 -5.45 20.26 -3.83
C ASP A 474 -5.00 19.45 -5.06
N VAL A 475 -3.97 18.60 -4.93
CA VAL A 475 -3.55 17.69 -6.02
C VAL A 475 -4.63 16.68 -6.36
N LEU A 476 -5.39 16.21 -5.37
CA LEU A 476 -6.43 15.19 -5.52
C LEU A 476 -7.77 15.76 -6.03
N ARG A 477 -8.05 17.04 -5.75
CA ARG A 477 -9.37 17.64 -5.83
C ARG A 477 -10.04 17.46 -7.18
N VAL A 478 -9.43 17.91 -8.26
CA VAL A 478 -10.06 17.93 -9.60
C VAL A 478 -10.31 16.51 -10.10
N SER A 479 -9.38 15.58 -9.89
CA SER A 479 -9.56 14.17 -10.27
C SER A 479 -10.61 13.47 -9.41
N ALA A 480 -10.71 13.80 -8.11
CA ALA A 480 -11.74 13.24 -7.23
C ALA A 480 -13.15 13.76 -7.57
N GLU A 481 -13.27 15.04 -7.90
CA GLU A 481 -14.53 15.63 -8.37
C GLU A 481 -14.97 15.00 -9.71
N ALA A 482 -14.05 14.83 -10.67
CA ALA A 482 -14.33 14.17 -11.93
C ALA A 482 -14.78 12.72 -11.74
N TRP A 483 -14.15 12.00 -10.80
CA TRP A 483 -14.53 10.64 -10.43
C TRP A 483 -15.95 10.58 -9.84
N ALA A 484 -16.27 11.45 -8.87
CA ALA A 484 -17.59 11.52 -8.24
C ALA A 484 -18.70 11.93 -9.25
N ASN A 485 -18.42 12.91 -10.10
CA ASN A 485 -19.35 13.34 -11.15
C ASN A 485 -19.65 12.23 -12.16
N ARG A 486 -18.67 11.40 -12.52
CA ARG A 486 -18.89 10.25 -13.40
C ARG A 486 -19.88 9.25 -12.80
N LEU A 487 -19.82 9.02 -11.49
CA LEU A 487 -20.77 8.13 -10.82
C LEU A 487 -22.18 8.71 -10.80
N SER A 488 -22.34 10.01 -10.58
CA SER A 488 -23.67 10.65 -10.55
C SER A 488 -24.37 10.66 -11.92
N LEU A 489 -23.62 10.75 -13.02
CA LEU A 489 -24.18 10.74 -14.40
C LEU A 489 -24.71 9.36 -14.82
N THR A 490 -24.32 8.29 -14.17
CA THR A 490 -24.76 6.92 -14.52
C THR A 490 -26.04 6.50 -13.82
N THR A 491 -26.58 7.31 -12.90
CA THR A 491 -27.80 7.05 -12.11
C THR A 491 -29.01 7.87 -12.55
N GLY A 492 -28.87 8.78 -13.50
CA GLY A 492 -29.96 9.49 -14.18
C GLY A 492 -30.35 8.82 -15.47
#